data_38c346374f97fcaf64dd2806376459d0
#
_entry.id   38c346374f97fcaf64dd2806376459d0
#
_cell.length_a   1.000
_cell.length_b   1.000
_cell.length_c   1.000
_cell.angle_alpha   90.00
_cell.angle_beta   90.00
_cell.angle_gamma   90.00
#
_symmetry.space_group_name_H-M   'P 1'
#
loop_
_entity.id
_entity.type
_entity.pdbx_description
1 polymer ?
#
loop_
_entity_poly.entity_id
_entity_poly.type
_entity_poly.pdbx_seq_one_letter_code
_entity_poly.pdbx_strand_id
1 'polypeptide(L)'
;EHTGMNIPRHELNPSMSVWLEDQKPVIRMKDKAEWVDHCISHFGEEKAQRKFWNKSFYVAERVWNISLKNTFFPPAKPSDFFRLALNNSPKDLAILPYMVRSVAQVARSCGITEERFYRFLDEQLIITAQAGATQTPFIFGAAAICYPNSSNFYVPGGLIEMVFTCLDHLESNHGQWLNKQKVVQINQNKQGYRITTDRGLEVQAPIVISNIPLWNMPDVTDGQMRDYFNKETAKYSDAWGAFTMGIVLSDTLAEELSLHHQFHLPEEHPYSDWIARSFFVSISMRGDTQRAPEGQRVLNVSTHCSPEKWLGLDQDSYEKKKLEVQEYLFEQVQQRLPGADRAECLQVDAATPKTWEKWVYRKDGRVGGIPQSMKRAVWDWTSPVTPFKGLYLVGDTTYPGQGIPGVTLSGINVYYRIAKDFK
;
A
#
# COMPACT_ATOMS: atom_id res chain seq x y z
N GLU A 1 -17.34 11.84 -2.56
CA GLU A 1 -18.78 12.29 -2.44
C GLU A 1 -19.07 12.83 -1.03
N HIS A 2 -18.61 12.16 0.05
CA HIS A 2 -18.90 12.60 1.43
C HIS A 2 -18.24 13.93 1.84
N THR A 3 -17.12 14.28 1.22
CA THR A 3 -16.35 15.48 1.56
C THR A 3 -16.58 16.65 0.59
N GLY A 4 -17.24 16.43 -0.54
CA GLY A 4 -17.38 17.42 -1.61
C GLY A 4 -16.10 17.74 -2.37
N MET A 5 -14.96 17.11 -2.03
CA MET A 5 -13.70 17.30 -2.74
C MET A 5 -13.77 16.70 -4.14
N ASN A 6 -13.27 17.43 -5.12
CA ASN A 6 -13.10 16.94 -6.49
C ASN A 6 -11.62 16.85 -6.81
N ILE A 7 -11.16 15.62 -7.05
CA ILE A 7 -9.77 15.34 -7.44
C ILE A 7 -9.76 15.07 -8.95
N PRO A 8 -9.07 15.90 -9.76
CA PRO A 8 -8.91 15.65 -11.19
C PRO A 8 -8.29 14.27 -11.41
N ARG A 9 -8.87 13.47 -12.29
CA ARG A 9 -8.40 12.11 -12.53
C ARG A 9 -8.78 11.61 -13.93
N HIS A 10 -7.93 10.74 -14.48
CA HIS A 10 -8.21 9.99 -15.71
C HIS A 10 -8.30 8.51 -15.39
N GLU A 11 -9.36 7.84 -15.82
CA GLU A 11 -9.49 6.40 -15.61
C GLU A 11 -8.50 5.65 -16.49
N LEU A 12 -7.85 4.63 -15.90
CA LEU A 12 -6.92 3.75 -16.58
C LEU A 12 -7.57 2.40 -16.89
N ASN A 13 -7.65 2.08 -18.16
CA ASN A 13 -8.03 0.76 -18.65
C ASN A 13 -7.27 0.45 -19.94
N PRO A 14 -6.32 -0.49 -19.91
CA PRO A 14 -5.96 -1.37 -18.79
C PRO A 14 -5.27 -0.63 -17.64
N SER A 15 -5.39 -1.18 -16.42
CA SER A 15 -4.78 -0.59 -15.24
C SER A 15 -3.28 -0.83 -15.13
N MET A 16 -2.79 -1.96 -15.64
CA MET A 16 -1.37 -2.33 -15.69
C MET A 16 -1.09 -3.49 -16.64
N SER A 17 0.18 -3.64 -17.00
CA SER A 17 0.75 -4.81 -17.69
C SER A 17 1.69 -5.56 -16.75
N VAL A 18 1.48 -6.87 -16.56
CA VAL A 18 2.31 -7.74 -15.73
C VAL A 18 3.13 -8.66 -16.62
N TRP A 19 4.44 -8.55 -16.57
CA TRP A 19 5.39 -9.28 -17.42
C TRP A 19 5.99 -10.43 -16.63
N LEU A 20 5.52 -11.64 -16.93
CA LEU A 20 6.04 -12.88 -16.37
C LEU A 20 7.20 -13.34 -17.22
N GLU A 21 8.43 -13.04 -16.81
CA GLU A 21 9.66 -13.38 -17.55
C GLU A 21 9.51 -13.06 -19.06
N ASP A 22 9.90 -13.98 -19.94
CA ASP A 22 9.93 -13.78 -21.40
C ASP A 22 8.57 -13.96 -22.11
N GLN A 23 7.47 -13.86 -21.41
CA GLN A 23 6.12 -14.09 -21.93
C GLN A 23 5.41 -12.79 -22.34
N LYS A 24 4.31 -12.93 -23.11
CA LYS A 24 3.39 -11.80 -23.33
C LYS A 24 2.85 -11.31 -22.00
N PRO A 25 2.64 -9.99 -21.84
CA PRO A 25 2.17 -9.45 -20.56
C PRO A 25 0.73 -9.90 -20.27
N VAL A 26 0.47 -10.15 -19.00
CA VAL A 26 -0.88 -10.31 -18.46
C VAL A 26 -1.46 -8.91 -18.27
N ILE A 27 -2.46 -8.57 -19.07
CA ILE A 27 -3.08 -7.25 -19.10
C ILE A 27 -4.21 -7.19 -18.08
N ARG A 28 -4.11 -6.27 -17.11
CA ARG A 28 -5.10 -6.09 -16.05
C ARG A 28 -6.26 -5.24 -16.54
N MET A 29 -7.30 -5.89 -17.03
CA MET A 29 -8.50 -5.26 -17.57
C MET A 29 -9.52 -4.94 -16.46
N LYS A 30 -10.32 -3.90 -16.66
CA LYS A 30 -11.38 -3.50 -15.73
C LYS A 30 -12.58 -4.45 -15.80
N ASP A 31 -13.04 -4.79 -17.01
CA ASP A 31 -14.18 -5.69 -17.15
C ASP A 31 -13.86 -7.09 -16.62
N LYS A 32 -14.77 -7.62 -15.79
CA LYS A 32 -14.58 -8.90 -15.11
C LYS A 32 -14.60 -10.09 -16.07
N ALA A 33 -15.42 -10.04 -17.11
CA ALA A 33 -15.53 -11.15 -18.08
C ALA A 33 -14.30 -11.18 -18.98
N GLU A 34 -13.91 -10.03 -19.55
CA GLU A 34 -12.69 -9.87 -20.34
C GLU A 34 -11.45 -10.28 -19.54
N TRP A 35 -11.39 -9.90 -18.26
CA TRP A 35 -10.31 -10.30 -17.37
C TRP A 35 -10.22 -11.82 -17.18
N VAL A 36 -11.35 -12.50 -16.94
CA VAL A 36 -11.37 -13.96 -16.79
C VAL A 36 -10.96 -14.66 -18.09
N ASP A 37 -11.47 -14.21 -19.23
CA ASP A 37 -11.11 -14.77 -20.52
C ASP A 37 -9.62 -14.54 -20.85
N HIS A 38 -9.07 -13.38 -20.47
CA HIS A 38 -7.65 -13.10 -20.59
C HIS A 38 -6.79 -14.02 -19.71
N CYS A 39 -7.19 -14.28 -18.46
CA CYS A 39 -6.52 -15.25 -17.60
C CYS A 39 -6.55 -16.68 -18.18
N ILE A 40 -7.68 -17.08 -18.76
CA ILE A 40 -7.81 -18.39 -19.41
C ILE A 40 -6.86 -18.49 -20.61
N SER A 41 -6.75 -17.43 -21.42
CA SER A 41 -5.85 -17.41 -22.57
C SER A 41 -4.36 -17.49 -22.18
N HIS A 42 -4.00 -16.95 -20.99
CA HIS A 42 -2.61 -16.92 -20.50
C HIS A 42 -2.20 -18.16 -19.70
N PHE A 43 -3.11 -18.67 -18.88
CA PHE A 43 -2.82 -19.71 -17.88
C PHE A 43 -3.55 -21.02 -18.15
N GLY A 44 -4.46 -21.07 -19.14
CA GLY A 44 -5.28 -22.25 -19.40
C GLY A 44 -6.30 -22.53 -18.30
N GLU A 45 -6.62 -23.80 -18.08
CA GLU A 45 -7.45 -24.32 -17.00
C GLU A 45 -8.81 -23.63 -16.86
N GLU A 46 -9.55 -23.43 -17.97
CA GLU A 46 -10.77 -22.62 -18.07
C GLU A 46 -11.73 -22.80 -16.90
N LYS A 47 -12.14 -24.04 -16.61
CA LYS A 47 -13.10 -24.33 -15.52
C LYS A 47 -12.58 -23.88 -14.16
N ALA A 48 -11.30 -24.07 -13.90
CA ALA A 48 -10.65 -23.71 -12.65
C ALA A 48 -10.51 -22.19 -12.53
N GLN A 49 -10.09 -21.50 -13.59
CA GLN A 49 -9.98 -20.05 -13.66
C GLN A 49 -11.34 -19.38 -13.43
N ARG A 50 -12.39 -19.79 -14.16
CA ARG A 50 -13.75 -19.25 -13.94
C ARG A 50 -14.24 -19.44 -12.50
N LYS A 51 -14.00 -20.62 -11.92
CA LYS A 51 -14.39 -20.92 -10.55
C LYS A 51 -13.63 -20.06 -9.52
N PHE A 52 -12.33 -19.87 -9.73
CA PHE A 52 -11.47 -19.06 -8.85
C PHE A 52 -11.86 -17.58 -8.90
N TRP A 53 -11.96 -16.99 -10.09
CA TRP A 53 -12.27 -15.57 -10.25
C TRP A 53 -13.69 -15.22 -9.79
N ASN A 54 -14.68 -16.03 -10.11
CA ASN A 54 -16.05 -15.82 -9.61
C ASN A 54 -16.10 -15.83 -8.09
N LYS A 55 -15.35 -16.73 -7.46
CA LYS A 55 -15.24 -16.78 -5.99
C LYS A 55 -14.50 -15.55 -5.45
N SER A 56 -13.43 -15.12 -6.11
CA SER A 56 -12.65 -13.94 -5.73
C SER A 56 -13.50 -12.67 -5.83
N PHE A 57 -14.25 -12.46 -6.89
CA PHE A 57 -15.16 -11.32 -7.03
C PHE A 57 -16.25 -11.32 -5.97
N TYR A 58 -16.85 -12.49 -5.69
CA TYR A 58 -17.86 -12.61 -4.65
C TYR A 58 -17.32 -12.22 -3.27
N VAL A 59 -16.14 -12.75 -2.90
CA VAL A 59 -15.52 -12.45 -1.60
C VAL A 59 -15.07 -10.99 -1.53
N ALA A 60 -14.44 -10.46 -2.56
CA ALA A 60 -14.00 -9.07 -2.63
C ALA A 60 -15.16 -8.09 -2.42
N GLU A 61 -16.28 -8.29 -3.10
CA GLU A 61 -17.49 -7.47 -2.94
C GLU A 61 -18.00 -7.49 -1.50
N ARG A 62 -18.05 -8.67 -0.86
CA ARG A 62 -18.51 -8.81 0.53
C ARG A 62 -17.54 -8.15 1.51
N VAL A 63 -16.24 -8.28 1.29
CA VAL A 63 -15.22 -7.61 2.13
C VAL A 63 -15.41 -6.10 2.09
N TRP A 64 -15.58 -5.51 0.92
CA TRP A 64 -15.83 -4.08 0.78
C TRP A 64 -17.15 -3.66 1.44
N ASN A 65 -18.23 -4.42 1.23
CA ASN A 65 -19.51 -4.16 1.86
C ASN A 65 -19.43 -4.20 3.40
N ILE A 66 -18.76 -5.22 3.95
CA ILE A 66 -18.54 -5.34 5.40
C ILE A 66 -17.69 -4.16 5.91
N SER A 67 -16.59 -3.84 5.24
CA SER A 67 -15.67 -2.78 5.65
C SER A 67 -16.32 -1.40 5.65
N LEU A 68 -17.12 -1.08 4.64
CA LEU A 68 -17.84 0.19 4.54
C LEU A 68 -18.98 0.34 5.55
N LYS A 69 -19.65 -0.77 5.89
CA LYS A 69 -20.74 -0.77 6.89
C LYS A 69 -20.24 -0.76 8.33
N ASN A 70 -19.05 -1.30 8.57
CA ASN A 70 -18.53 -1.55 9.92
C ASN A 70 -17.31 -0.69 10.24
N THR A 71 -17.55 0.61 10.39
CA THR A 71 -16.51 1.60 10.79
C THR A 71 -15.90 1.31 12.18
N PHE A 72 -16.39 0.27 12.89
CA PHE A 72 -15.90 -0.18 14.20
C PHE A 72 -14.99 -1.42 14.12
N PHE A 73 -14.59 -1.84 12.94
CA PHE A 73 -13.62 -2.92 12.80
C PHE A 73 -12.17 -2.40 12.87
N PRO A 74 -11.20 -3.11 13.46
CA PRO A 74 -11.38 -4.30 14.28
C PRO A 74 -12.11 -3.97 15.60
N PRO A 75 -12.89 -4.92 16.14
CA PRO A 75 -13.67 -4.69 17.35
C PRO A 75 -12.75 -4.46 18.55
N ALA A 76 -12.91 -3.32 19.21
CA ALA A 76 -12.14 -2.95 20.39
C ALA A 76 -12.92 -3.21 21.70
N LYS A 77 -14.25 -3.35 21.62
CA LYS A 77 -15.16 -3.52 22.77
C LYS A 77 -16.15 -4.66 22.49
N PRO A 78 -16.68 -5.36 23.50
CA PRO A 78 -17.70 -6.40 23.30
C PRO A 78 -18.92 -5.94 22.50
N SER A 79 -19.33 -4.69 22.68
CA SER A 79 -20.44 -4.09 21.90
C SER A 79 -20.15 -3.99 20.40
N ASP A 80 -18.91 -3.99 19.98
CA ASP A 80 -18.55 -3.91 18.57
C ASP A 80 -18.77 -5.27 17.88
N PHE A 81 -18.55 -6.39 18.57
CA PHE A 81 -18.89 -7.73 18.06
C PHE A 81 -20.38 -7.91 17.83
N PHE A 82 -21.21 -7.43 18.78
CA PHE A 82 -22.64 -7.46 18.63
C PHE A 82 -23.12 -6.61 17.44
N ARG A 83 -22.51 -5.44 17.23
CA ARG A 83 -22.79 -4.59 16.08
C ARG A 83 -22.39 -5.25 14.76
N LEU A 84 -21.22 -5.92 14.71
CA LEU A 84 -20.82 -6.66 13.52
C LEU A 84 -21.87 -7.70 13.15
N ALA A 85 -22.41 -8.43 14.12
CA ALA A 85 -23.47 -9.40 13.87
C ALA A 85 -24.77 -8.76 13.37
N LEU A 86 -25.15 -7.60 13.90
CA LEU A 86 -26.39 -6.90 13.50
C LEU A 86 -26.27 -6.19 12.14
N ASN A 87 -25.10 -5.65 11.82
CA ASN A 87 -24.90 -4.84 10.61
C ASN A 87 -24.69 -5.68 9.34
N ASN A 88 -24.43 -6.98 9.49
CA ASN A 88 -24.09 -7.85 8.35
C ASN A 88 -25.16 -8.91 8.12
N SER A 89 -25.45 -9.15 6.84
CA SER A 89 -26.37 -10.19 6.43
C SER A 89 -25.72 -11.59 6.57
N PRO A 90 -26.51 -12.68 6.68
CA PRO A 90 -25.96 -14.04 6.64
C PRO A 90 -25.09 -14.32 5.40
N LYS A 91 -25.40 -13.67 4.27
CA LYS A 91 -24.58 -13.75 3.03
C LYS A 91 -23.22 -13.10 3.21
N ASP A 92 -23.12 -12.00 3.95
CA ASP A 92 -21.85 -11.35 4.26
C ASP A 92 -21.01 -12.23 5.20
N LEU A 93 -21.64 -12.88 6.17
CA LEU A 93 -20.98 -13.79 7.10
C LEU A 93 -20.50 -15.11 6.45
N ALA A 94 -21.06 -15.50 5.31
CA ALA A 94 -20.67 -16.70 4.57
C ALA A 94 -19.20 -16.67 4.08
N ILE A 95 -18.54 -15.50 4.09
CA ILE A 95 -17.11 -15.39 3.73
C ILE A 95 -16.15 -15.67 4.90
N LEU A 96 -16.63 -15.78 6.14
CA LEU A 96 -15.78 -15.99 7.32
C LEU A 96 -14.83 -17.20 7.22
N PRO A 97 -15.20 -18.35 6.62
CA PRO A 97 -14.27 -19.47 6.45
C PRO A 97 -13.01 -19.11 5.63
N TYR A 98 -13.04 -18.04 4.83
CA TYR A 98 -11.89 -17.57 4.07
C TYR A 98 -10.88 -16.75 4.88
N MET A 99 -11.17 -16.49 6.16
CA MET A 99 -10.22 -15.88 7.09
C MET A 99 -9.05 -16.82 7.42
N VAL A 100 -9.28 -18.15 7.37
CA VAL A 100 -8.30 -19.18 7.73
C VAL A 100 -7.83 -20.01 6.53
N ARG A 101 -8.11 -19.56 5.33
CA ARG A 101 -7.65 -20.20 4.09
C ARG A 101 -6.82 -19.20 3.28
N SER A 102 -5.65 -19.62 2.81
CA SER A 102 -4.84 -18.77 1.95
C SER A 102 -5.37 -18.68 0.52
N VAL A 103 -4.94 -17.65 -0.21
CA VAL A 103 -5.25 -17.49 -1.64
C VAL A 103 -4.85 -18.74 -2.42
N ALA A 104 -3.63 -19.25 -2.19
CA ALA A 104 -3.15 -20.48 -2.85
C ALA A 104 -4.01 -21.70 -2.51
N GLN A 105 -4.45 -21.89 -1.28
CA GLN A 105 -5.33 -22.98 -0.89
C GLN A 105 -6.69 -22.91 -1.61
N VAL A 106 -7.23 -21.70 -1.77
CA VAL A 106 -8.48 -21.50 -2.51
C VAL A 106 -8.30 -21.75 -3.99
N ALA A 107 -7.21 -21.27 -4.60
CA ALA A 107 -6.88 -21.53 -6.00
C ALA A 107 -6.77 -23.05 -6.28
N ARG A 108 -6.00 -23.79 -5.46
CA ARG A 108 -5.92 -25.25 -5.55
C ARG A 108 -7.27 -25.93 -5.41
N SER A 109 -8.13 -25.46 -4.49
CA SER A 109 -9.49 -26.03 -4.31
C SER A 109 -10.43 -25.74 -5.48
N CYS A 110 -10.09 -24.79 -6.33
CA CYS A 110 -10.78 -24.54 -7.60
C CYS A 110 -10.28 -25.44 -8.74
N GLY A 111 -9.14 -26.09 -8.56
CA GLY A 111 -8.50 -26.98 -9.52
C GLY A 111 -7.36 -26.33 -10.31
N ILE A 112 -6.84 -25.18 -9.88
CA ILE A 112 -5.68 -24.53 -10.50
C ILE A 112 -4.40 -25.26 -10.09
N THR A 113 -3.61 -25.66 -11.09
CA THR A 113 -2.33 -26.33 -10.95
C THR A 113 -1.18 -25.58 -11.65
N GLU A 114 -1.49 -24.63 -12.55
CA GLU A 114 -0.52 -23.87 -13.34
C GLU A 114 0.39 -23.02 -12.44
N GLU A 115 1.67 -23.33 -12.38
CA GLU A 115 2.66 -22.68 -11.50
C GLU A 115 2.86 -21.19 -11.83
N ARG A 116 2.79 -20.83 -13.12
CA ARG A 116 2.89 -19.42 -13.55
C ARG A 116 1.75 -18.56 -13.01
N PHE A 117 0.57 -19.16 -12.82
CA PHE A 117 -0.55 -18.47 -12.19
C PHE A 117 -0.29 -18.20 -10.70
N TYR A 118 0.30 -19.14 -9.97
CA TYR A 118 0.71 -18.91 -8.57
C TYR A 118 1.77 -17.83 -8.47
N ARG A 119 2.76 -17.82 -9.36
CA ARG A 119 3.75 -16.77 -9.42
C ARG A 119 3.12 -15.40 -9.69
N PHE A 120 2.18 -15.33 -10.63
CA PHE A 120 1.39 -14.11 -10.86
C PHE A 120 0.66 -13.66 -9.59
N LEU A 121 -0.01 -14.57 -8.87
CA LEU A 121 -0.70 -14.26 -7.63
C LEU A 121 0.25 -13.76 -6.53
N ASP A 122 1.40 -14.38 -6.37
CA ASP A 122 2.40 -13.98 -5.38
C ASP A 122 2.84 -12.55 -5.60
N GLU A 123 3.22 -12.19 -6.82
CA GLU A 123 3.71 -10.85 -7.13
C GLU A 123 2.62 -9.77 -7.07
N GLN A 124 1.37 -10.11 -7.42
CA GLN A 124 0.25 -9.17 -7.22
C GLN A 124 -0.06 -8.95 -5.73
N LEU A 125 0.05 -9.99 -4.92
CA LEU A 125 -0.23 -9.92 -3.49
C LEU A 125 0.91 -9.28 -2.70
N ILE A 126 2.16 -9.41 -3.12
CA ILE A 126 3.29 -8.66 -2.52
C ILE A 126 3.03 -7.15 -2.58
N ILE A 127 2.53 -6.64 -3.69
CA ILE A 127 2.21 -5.20 -3.84
C ILE A 127 1.06 -4.79 -2.91
N THR A 128 0.02 -5.61 -2.82
CA THR A 128 -1.26 -5.23 -2.23
C THR A 128 -1.46 -5.71 -0.80
N ALA A 129 -0.88 -6.86 -0.43
CA ALA A 129 -0.99 -7.48 0.89
C ALA A 129 0.37 -7.64 1.60
N GLN A 130 1.48 -7.36 0.91
CA GLN A 130 2.85 -7.56 1.39
C GLN A 130 3.19 -9.01 1.82
N ALA A 131 2.47 -9.97 1.30
CA ALA A 131 2.64 -11.39 1.55
C ALA A 131 2.23 -12.17 0.30
N GLY A 132 2.85 -13.32 0.03
CA GLY A 132 2.53 -14.17 -1.11
C GLY A 132 1.21 -14.93 -0.95
N ALA A 133 0.77 -15.62 -2.00
CA ALA A 133 -0.51 -16.33 -2.07
C ALA A 133 -0.67 -17.44 -1.04
N THR A 134 0.44 -18.05 -0.60
CA THR A 134 0.43 -19.08 0.45
C THR A 134 0.24 -18.50 1.86
N GLN A 135 0.56 -17.24 2.05
CA GLN A 135 0.53 -16.56 3.34
C GLN A 135 -0.67 -15.62 3.50
N THR A 136 -1.20 -15.08 2.40
CA THR A 136 -2.30 -14.10 2.46
C THR A 136 -3.64 -14.80 2.67
N PRO A 137 -4.42 -14.45 3.72
CA PRO A 137 -5.79 -14.92 3.90
C PRO A 137 -6.65 -14.56 2.68
N PHE A 138 -7.45 -15.49 2.19
CA PHE A 138 -8.24 -15.27 0.97
C PHE A 138 -9.24 -14.13 1.09
N ILE A 139 -9.72 -13.87 2.30
CA ILE A 139 -10.63 -12.73 2.56
C ILE A 139 -9.99 -11.39 2.18
N PHE A 140 -8.71 -11.18 2.43
CA PHE A 140 -7.98 -9.98 2.03
C PHE A 140 -7.42 -10.09 0.62
N GLY A 141 -6.87 -11.26 0.30
CA GLY A 141 -6.29 -11.53 -1.00
C GLY A 141 -7.29 -11.37 -2.14
N ALA A 142 -8.55 -11.77 -1.96
CA ALA A 142 -9.59 -11.56 -2.95
C ALA A 142 -9.82 -10.06 -3.22
N ALA A 143 -9.93 -9.23 -2.18
CA ALA A 143 -10.04 -7.79 -2.35
C ALA A 143 -8.80 -7.20 -3.03
N ALA A 144 -7.60 -7.69 -2.66
CA ALA A 144 -6.32 -7.26 -3.18
C ALA A 144 -6.14 -7.58 -4.67
N ILE A 145 -6.50 -8.78 -5.14
CA ILE A 145 -6.34 -9.17 -6.54
C ILE A 145 -7.47 -8.70 -7.45
N CYS A 146 -8.63 -8.33 -6.89
CA CYS A 146 -9.80 -7.87 -7.64
C CYS A 146 -9.92 -6.33 -7.72
N TYR A 147 -9.08 -5.54 -7.02
CA TYR A 147 -9.19 -4.08 -7.07
C TYR A 147 -9.05 -3.50 -8.50
N PRO A 148 -8.20 -4.06 -9.40
CA PRO A 148 -8.10 -3.55 -10.77
C PRO A 148 -9.40 -3.65 -11.56
N ASN A 149 -10.31 -4.56 -11.17
CA ASN A 149 -11.62 -4.71 -11.78
C ASN A 149 -12.68 -3.69 -11.25
N SER A 150 -12.28 -2.79 -10.33
CA SER A 150 -13.12 -1.67 -9.91
C SER A 150 -12.86 -0.45 -10.79
N SER A 151 -11.92 0.40 -10.43
CA SER A 151 -11.44 1.50 -11.26
C SER A 151 -10.09 1.97 -10.75
N ASN A 152 -9.16 2.20 -11.67
CA ASN A 152 -7.86 2.78 -11.36
C ASN A 152 -7.74 4.11 -12.08
N PHE A 153 -7.09 5.07 -11.46
CA PHE A 153 -7.03 6.43 -11.97
C PHE A 153 -5.60 6.96 -11.96
N TYR A 154 -5.28 7.71 -12.99
CA TYR A 154 -4.14 8.60 -13.01
C TYR A 154 -4.57 9.97 -12.46
N VAL A 155 -3.76 10.57 -11.63
CA VAL A 155 -3.96 11.93 -11.12
C VAL A 155 -2.94 12.84 -11.80
N PRO A 156 -3.36 13.80 -12.65
CA PRO A 156 -2.47 14.80 -13.25
C PRO A 156 -1.68 15.53 -12.16
N GLY A 157 -0.41 15.81 -12.40
CA GLY A 157 0.50 16.34 -11.38
C GLY A 157 1.01 15.31 -10.38
N GLY A 158 0.40 14.12 -10.33
CA GLY A 158 0.76 13.01 -9.45
C GLY A 158 -0.08 12.95 -8.18
N LEU A 159 0.18 11.94 -7.36
CA LEU A 159 -0.60 11.69 -6.14
C LEU A 159 -0.52 12.81 -5.09
N ILE A 160 0.46 13.69 -5.19
CA ILE A 160 0.61 14.86 -4.31
C ILE A 160 -0.58 15.82 -4.45
N GLU A 161 -1.20 15.90 -5.61
CA GLU A 161 -2.38 16.75 -5.86
C GLU A 161 -3.58 16.33 -5.00
N MET A 162 -3.70 15.05 -4.67
CA MET A 162 -4.69 14.58 -3.70
C MET A 162 -4.45 15.17 -2.31
N VAL A 163 -3.17 15.29 -1.91
CA VAL A 163 -2.80 15.86 -0.61
C VAL A 163 -3.11 17.36 -0.60
N PHE A 164 -2.73 18.08 -1.64
CA PHE A 164 -3.04 19.52 -1.75
C PHE A 164 -4.55 19.77 -1.73
N THR A 165 -5.34 19.01 -2.48
CA THR A 165 -6.81 19.10 -2.43
C THR A 165 -7.35 18.85 -1.01
N CYS A 166 -6.78 17.91 -0.26
CA CYS A 166 -7.19 17.67 1.13
C CYS A 166 -6.79 18.83 2.05
N LEU A 167 -5.62 19.44 1.85
CA LEU A 167 -5.15 20.58 2.63
C LEU A 167 -6.00 21.83 2.36
N ASP A 168 -6.29 22.12 1.11
CA ASP A 168 -7.17 23.24 0.72
C ASP A 168 -8.57 23.07 1.36
N HIS A 169 -9.08 21.84 1.36
CA HIS A 169 -10.36 21.54 2.00
C HIS A 169 -10.29 21.71 3.52
N LEU A 170 -9.20 21.28 4.16
CA LEU A 170 -8.96 21.47 5.59
C LEU A 170 -8.96 22.95 5.95
N GLU A 171 -8.20 23.77 5.24
CA GLU A 171 -8.08 25.20 5.48
C GLU A 171 -9.39 25.94 5.23
N SER A 172 -10.13 25.57 4.18
CA SER A 172 -11.48 26.11 3.88
C SER A 172 -12.50 25.80 4.99
N ASN A 173 -12.25 24.78 5.80
CA ASN A 173 -13.05 24.42 6.96
C ASN A 173 -12.40 24.85 8.29
N HIS A 174 -11.59 25.91 8.27
CA HIS A 174 -10.95 26.50 9.45
C HIS A 174 -9.90 25.59 10.12
N GLY A 175 -9.44 24.53 9.46
CA GLY A 175 -8.28 23.77 9.89
C GLY A 175 -6.98 24.54 9.65
N GLN A 176 -5.91 24.14 10.32
CA GLN A 176 -4.59 24.74 10.14
C GLN A 176 -3.58 23.67 9.73
N TRP A 177 -2.79 23.98 8.71
CA TRP A 177 -1.64 23.21 8.28
C TRP A 177 -0.35 23.83 8.83
N LEU A 178 0.31 23.13 9.75
CA LEU A 178 1.54 23.61 10.40
C LEU A 178 2.75 22.90 9.78
N ASN A 179 3.27 23.45 8.70
CA ASN A 179 4.43 22.91 7.98
C ASN A 179 5.72 23.03 8.80
N LYS A 180 6.68 22.12 8.56
CA LYS A 180 8.02 22.11 9.20
C LYS A 180 7.95 22.02 10.75
N GLN A 181 6.95 21.35 11.29
CA GLN A 181 6.77 21.11 12.72
C GLN A 181 6.76 19.59 12.97
N LYS A 182 7.95 19.01 13.20
CA LYS A 182 8.06 17.59 13.51
C LYS A 182 7.64 17.36 14.96
N VAL A 183 6.60 16.56 15.18
CA VAL A 183 6.21 16.16 16.54
C VAL A 183 7.31 15.28 17.14
N VAL A 184 7.81 15.68 18.30
CA VAL A 184 8.85 14.96 19.05
C VAL A 184 8.33 14.38 20.36
N GLN A 185 7.19 14.88 20.87
CA GLN A 185 6.61 14.36 22.09
C GLN A 185 5.09 14.54 22.15
N ILE A 186 4.42 13.52 22.67
CA ILE A 186 2.98 13.48 22.97
C ILE A 186 2.83 13.03 24.42
N ASN A 187 2.37 13.92 25.28
CA ASN A 187 2.17 13.67 26.71
C ASN A 187 0.70 13.74 27.06
N GLN A 188 0.19 12.73 27.77
CA GLN A 188 -1.17 12.79 28.32
C GLN A 188 -1.22 13.62 29.60
N ASN A 189 -2.25 14.46 29.76
CA ASN A 189 -2.50 15.22 30.97
C ASN A 189 -4.01 15.27 31.30
N LYS A 190 -4.40 16.04 32.32
CA LYS A 190 -5.80 16.13 32.76
C LYS A 190 -6.75 16.76 31.73
N GLN A 191 -6.24 17.52 30.76
CA GLN A 191 -7.03 18.24 29.75
C GLN A 191 -6.98 17.55 28.36
N GLY A 192 -6.34 16.39 28.27
CA GLY A 192 -6.11 15.64 27.05
C GLY A 192 -4.64 15.38 26.77
N TYR A 193 -4.06 16.02 25.76
CA TYR A 193 -2.68 15.78 25.33
C TYR A 193 -1.96 17.10 25.07
N ARG A 194 -0.69 17.15 25.50
CA ARG A 194 0.27 18.17 25.10
C ARG A 194 1.19 17.57 24.04
N ILE A 195 1.23 18.20 22.89
CA ILE A 195 2.05 17.84 21.75
C ILE A 195 3.16 18.87 21.62
N THR A 196 4.41 18.42 21.56
CA THR A 196 5.59 19.29 21.42
C THR A 196 6.30 18.98 20.09
N THR A 197 6.73 20.01 19.38
CA THR A 197 7.48 19.88 18.12
C THR A 197 8.98 20.18 18.34
N ASP A 198 9.79 19.77 17.37
CA ASP A 198 11.25 20.01 17.34
C ASP A 198 11.63 21.51 17.31
N ARG A 199 10.68 22.38 16.99
CA ARG A 199 10.85 23.84 16.97
C ARG A 199 10.27 24.54 18.20
N GLY A 200 9.89 23.78 19.22
CA GLY A 200 9.38 24.31 20.48
C GLY A 200 7.91 24.76 20.44
N LEU A 201 7.16 24.48 19.38
CA LEU A 201 5.72 24.71 19.40
C LEU A 201 5.06 23.70 20.35
N GLU A 202 4.21 24.18 21.25
CA GLU A 202 3.36 23.35 22.09
C GLU A 202 1.90 23.52 21.73
N VAL A 203 1.19 22.42 21.54
CA VAL A 203 -0.25 22.38 21.26
C VAL A 203 -0.94 21.55 22.31
N GLN A 204 -2.02 22.08 22.89
CA GLN A 204 -2.91 21.36 23.80
C GLN A 204 -4.16 20.92 23.05
N ALA A 205 -4.49 19.64 23.10
CA ALA A 205 -5.68 19.11 22.42
C ALA A 205 -6.35 17.99 23.23
N PRO A 206 -7.70 17.94 23.30
CA PRO A 206 -8.41 16.84 23.95
C PRO A 206 -8.37 15.54 23.15
N ILE A 207 -8.15 15.63 21.84
CA ILE A 207 -8.11 14.51 20.90
C ILE A 207 -6.86 14.63 20.03
N VAL A 208 -6.15 13.53 19.89
CA VAL A 208 -5.00 13.37 18.98
C VAL A 208 -5.27 12.22 18.02
N ILE A 209 -5.09 12.48 16.74
CA ILE A 209 -5.12 11.47 15.68
C ILE A 209 -3.71 11.36 15.13
N SER A 210 -3.02 10.26 15.40
CA SER A 210 -1.67 10.03 14.92
C SER A 210 -1.68 9.29 13.59
N ASN A 211 -1.08 9.90 12.55
CA ASN A 211 -0.84 9.28 11.25
C ASN A 211 0.63 8.83 11.08
N ILE A 212 1.44 8.92 12.10
CA ILE A 212 2.79 8.35 12.04
C ILE A 212 2.74 6.82 12.15
N PRO A 213 3.68 6.09 11.51
CA PRO A 213 3.71 4.64 11.60
C PRO A 213 3.76 4.15 13.05
N LEU A 214 3.13 3.01 13.32
CA LEU A 214 3.11 2.42 14.66
C LEU A 214 4.52 2.29 15.27
N TRP A 215 5.51 1.93 14.46
CA TRP A 215 6.92 1.80 14.90
C TRP A 215 7.56 3.09 15.40
N ASN A 216 7.04 4.24 14.99
CA ASN A 216 7.51 5.55 15.45
C ASN A 216 6.85 6.03 16.73
N MET A 217 5.70 5.44 17.12
CA MET A 217 4.97 5.87 18.31
C MET A 217 5.77 5.80 19.62
N PRO A 218 6.60 4.76 19.89
CA PRO A 218 7.45 4.73 21.08
C PRO A 218 8.43 5.90 21.18
N ASP A 219 8.87 6.44 20.04
CA ASP A 219 9.89 7.50 20.00
C ASP A 219 9.30 8.89 20.35
N VAL A 220 7.98 9.06 20.21
CA VAL A 220 7.27 10.32 20.50
C VAL A 220 6.36 10.26 21.70
N THR A 221 6.33 9.15 22.44
CA THR A 221 5.52 8.95 23.65
C THR A 221 6.40 8.60 24.83
N ASP A 222 5.86 8.68 26.05
CA ASP A 222 6.57 8.30 27.27
C ASP A 222 5.72 7.44 28.21
N GLY A 223 6.34 6.97 29.31
CA GLY A 223 5.68 6.21 30.37
C GLY A 223 4.84 5.06 29.84
N GLN A 224 3.62 4.93 30.33
CA GLN A 224 2.69 3.84 29.96
C GLN A 224 2.33 3.83 28.47
N MET A 225 2.32 5.00 27.79
CA MET A 225 2.08 5.04 26.35
C MET A 225 3.24 4.41 25.59
N ARG A 226 4.48 4.75 25.94
CA ARG A 226 5.67 4.15 25.32
C ARG A 226 5.71 2.63 25.53
N ASP A 227 5.43 2.16 26.75
CA ASP A 227 5.41 0.73 27.06
C ASP A 227 4.36 -0.02 26.24
N TYR A 228 3.17 0.56 26.10
CA TYR A 228 2.11 0.04 25.26
C TYR A 228 2.56 -0.07 23.79
N PHE A 229 3.10 1.00 23.22
CA PHE A 229 3.53 1.01 21.83
C PHE A 229 4.75 0.10 21.57
N ASN A 230 5.68 -0.01 22.50
CA ASN A 230 6.76 -0.99 22.40
C ASN A 230 6.22 -2.42 22.32
N LYS A 231 5.23 -2.77 23.14
CA LYS A 231 4.57 -4.08 23.08
C LYS A 231 3.82 -4.31 21.78
N GLU A 232 3.14 -3.29 21.26
CA GLU A 232 2.40 -3.38 19.99
C GLU A 232 3.38 -3.53 18.81
N THR A 233 4.44 -2.74 18.74
CA THR A 233 5.41 -2.79 17.64
C THR A 233 6.17 -4.12 17.58
N ALA A 234 6.45 -4.74 18.72
CA ALA A 234 7.13 -6.04 18.79
C ALA A 234 6.36 -7.17 18.07
N LYS A 235 5.08 -7.00 17.83
CA LYS A 235 4.25 -7.97 17.08
C LYS A 235 4.51 -7.94 15.56
N TYR A 236 5.16 -6.92 15.03
CA TYR A 236 5.22 -6.60 13.60
C TYR A 236 6.66 -6.33 13.15
N SER A 237 7.50 -7.37 13.21
CA SER A 237 8.91 -7.30 12.79
C SER A 237 9.12 -7.58 11.29
N ASP A 238 8.12 -8.10 10.59
CA ASP A 238 8.19 -8.61 9.22
C ASP A 238 7.74 -7.60 8.14
N ALA A 239 7.80 -6.30 8.45
CA ALA A 239 7.47 -5.26 7.47
C ALA A 239 8.60 -5.03 6.46
N TRP A 240 8.21 -4.72 5.24
CA TRP A 240 9.12 -4.46 4.14
C TRP A 240 9.67 -3.03 4.13
N GLY A 241 10.86 -2.87 3.55
CA GLY A 241 11.35 -1.61 3.01
C GLY A 241 11.08 -1.53 1.50
N ALA A 242 11.44 -0.41 0.90
CA ALA A 242 11.42 -0.26 -0.54
C ALA A 242 12.75 0.32 -1.05
N PHE A 243 13.21 -0.23 -2.16
CA PHE A 243 14.13 0.46 -3.06
C PHE A 243 13.30 1.13 -4.15
N THR A 244 13.47 2.42 -4.33
CA THR A 244 12.76 3.17 -5.37
C THR A 244 13.74 3.96 -6.21
N MET A 245 13.38 4.21 -7.48
CA MET A 245 14.18 5.00 -8.39
C MET A 245 13.27 5.91 -9.19
N GLY A 246 13.63 7.19 -9.27
CA GLY A 246 13.04 8.16 -10.16
C GLY A 246 13.93 8.33 -11.40
N ILE A 247 13.35 8.23 -12.57
CA ILE A 247 14.06 8.42 -13.86
C ILE A 247 13.33 9.51 -14.63
N VAL A 248 14.06 10.48 -15.15
CA VAL A 248 13.55 11.44 -16.13
C VAL A 248 14.17 11.10 -17.48
N LEU A 249 13.31 10.91 -18.48
CA LEU A 249 13.71 10.61 -19.86
C LEU A 249 13.17 11.66 -20.81
N SER A 250 13.85 11.86 -21.96
CA SER A 250 13.21 12.42 -23.16
C SER A 250 11.99 11.55 -23.52
N ASP A 251 10.94 12.14 -24.11
CA ASP A 251 9.70 11.37 -24.43
C ASP A 251 9.88 10.49 -25.67
N THR A 252 10.71 9.47 -25.53
CA THR A 252 11.02 8.46 -26.57
C THR A 252 10.24 7.17 -26.37
N LEU A 253 9.42 7.08 -25.30
CA LEU A 253 8.62 5.90 -25.00
C LEU A 253 7.54 5.67 -26.07
N ALA A 254 7.24 4.41 -26.35
CA ALA A 254 6.17 4.06 -27.31
C ALA A 254 4.80 4.64 -26.87
N GLU A 255 3.98 5.04 -27.84
CA GLU A 255 2.70 5.72 -27.57
C GLU A 255 1.67 4.83 -26.87
N GLU A 256 1.65 3.54 -27.19
CA GLU A 256 0.64 2.59 -26.72
C GLU A 256 0.99 1.92 -25.39
N LEU A 257 2.02 2.40 -24.68
CA LEU A 257 2.39 1.83 -23.39
C LEU A 257 1.34 2.11 -22.32
N SER A 258 0.96 1.09 -21.57
CA SER A 258 0.24 1.30 -20.30
C SER A 258 1.10 2.15 -19.36
N LEU A 259 0.46 2.93 -18.49
CA LEU A 259 1.21 3.77 -17.55
C LEU A 259 1.81 2.99 -16.38
N HIS A 260 1.40 1.73 -16.20
CA HIS A 260 1.89 0.90 -15.10
C HIS A 260 2.33 -0.47 -15.61
N HIS A 261 3.53 -0.86 -15.19
CA HIS A 261 4.11 -2.17 -15.48
C HIS A 261 4.62 -2.83 -14.22
N GLN A 262 4.46 -4.15 -14.14
CA GLN A 262 5.18 -4.98 -13.20
C GLN A 262 6.02 -5.98 -13.98
N PHE A 263 7.32 -6.00 -13.72
CA PHE A 263 8.28 -6.90 -14.37
C PHE A 263 8.78 -7.92 -13.36
N HIS A 264 8.63 -9.21 -13.68
CA HIS A 264 9.21 -10.27 -12.89
C HIS A 264 10.68 -10.47 -13.24
N LEU A 265 11.50 -10.69 -12.23
CA LEU A 265 12.91 -11.04 -12.35
C LEU A 265 13.08 -12.55 -12.16
N PRO A 266 14.14 -13.16 -12.68
CA PRO A 266 14.52 -14.53 -12.34
C PRO A 266 14.65 -14.71 -10.84
N GLU A 267 14.41 -15.92 -10.33
CA GLU A 267 14.53 -16.21 -8.90
C GLU A 267 15.94 -15.94 -8.38
N GLU A 268 16.95 -16.34 -9.13
CA GLU A 268 18.37 -16.14 -8.84
C GLU A 268 18.97 -14.97 -9.59
N HIS A 269 18.32 -13.78 -9.53
CA HIS A 269 18.94 -12.58 -10.09
C HIS A 269 20.09 -12.08 -9.17
N PRO A 270 21.09 -11.32 -9.70
CA PRO A 270 22.31 -10.98 -8.95
C PRO A 270 22.07 -10.22 -7.64
N TYR A 271 20.94 -9.58 -7.49
CA TYR A 271 20.55 -8.79 -6.30
C TYR A 271 19.35 -9.37 -5.56
N SER A 272 19.07 -10.67 -5.69
CA SER A 272 17.95 -11.36 -5.02
C SER A 272 17.99 -11.25 -3.49
N ASP A 273 19.14 -11.02 -2.93
CA ASP A 273 19.35 -10.72 -1.52
C ASP A 273 18.98 -9.30 -1.10
N TRP A 274 18.88 -8.35 -2.04
CA TRP A 274 18.73 -6.92 -1.80
C TRP A 274 17.39 -6.38 -2.22
N ILE A 275 16.79 -6.95 -3.26
CA ILE A 275 15.50 -6.54 -3.83
C ILE A 275 14.65 -7.78 -4.14
N ALA A 276 13.34 -7.58 -4.22
CA ALA A 276 12.39 -8.65 -4.53
C ALA A 276 12.49 -9.15 -5.97
N ARG A 277 11.76 -10.23 -6.26
CA ARG A 277 11.68 -10.90 -7.58
C ARG A 277 10.88 -10.13 -8.62
N SER A 278 10.38 -8.96 -8.29
CA SER A 278 9.72 -8.07 -9.25
C SER A 278 9.98 -6.62 -8.91
N PHE A 279 9.85 -5.79 -9.93
CA PHE A 279 9.83 -4.35 -9.77
C PHE A 279 8.64 -3.75 -10.52
N PHE A 280 8.18 -2.63 -10.04
CA PHE A 280 7.06 -1.91 -10.58
C PHE A 280 7.53 -0.63 -11.25
N VAL A 281 6.97 -0.27 -12.42
CA VAL A 281 7.24 0.97 -13.12
C VAL A 281 5.94 1.73 -13.33
N SER A 282 5.89 2.96 -12.84
CA SER A 282 4.81 3.90 -13.12
C SER A 282 5.36 5.04 -13.98
N ILE A 283 4.68 5.33 -15.09
CA ILE A 283 5.09 6.31 -16.09
C ILE A 283 4.14 7.51 -15.99
N SER A 284 4.66 8.74 -16.03
CA SER A 284 3.80 9.92 -16.12
C SER A 284 3.04 9.93 -17.45
N MET A 285 1.81 10.46 -17.45
CA MET A 285 1.05 10.62 -18.69
C MET A 285 1.76 11.60 -19.62
N ARG A 286 1.73 11.31 -20.94
CA ARG A 286 2.30 12.21 -21.96
C ARG A 286 1.59 13.57 -21.90
N GLY A 287 2.36 14.65 -21.91
CA GLY A 287 1.83 16.01 -21.81
C GLY A 287 1.42 16.45 -20.41
N ASP A 288 1.69 15.65 -19.37
CA ASP A 288 1.51 16.08 -17.99
C ASP A 288 2.70 16.97 -17.56
N THR A 289 2.60 18.25 -17.91
CA THR A 289 3.65 19.26 -17.65
C THR A 289 3.83 19.61 -16.17
N GLN A 290 2.91 19.18 -15.31
CA GLN A 290 3.08 19.26 -13.85
C GLN A 290 4.04 18.19 -13.31
N ARG A 291 4.23 17.09 -14.06
CA ARG A 291 5.14 16.00 -13.70
C ARG A 291 6.54 16.15 -14.30
N ALA A 292 6.62 16.60 -15.54
CA ALA A 292 7.86 16.84 -16.26
C ALA A 292 7.68 17.95 -17.29
N PRO A 293 8.73 18.70 -17.68
CA PRO A 293 8.68 19.61 -18.81
C PRO A 293 8.17 18.94 -20.08
N GLU A 294 7.68 19.75 -21.02
CA GLU A 294 7.25 19.25 -22.34
C GLU A 294 8.37 18.45 -23.01
N GLY A 295 8.03 17.35 -23.65
CA GLY A 295 8.99 16.44 -24.28
C GLY A 295 9.78 15.55 -23.31
N GLN A 296 9.38 15.51 -22.06
CA GLN A 296 9.98 14.62 -21.04
C GLN A 296 8.95 13.73 -20.34
N ARG A 297 9.42 12.63 -19.78
CA ARG A 297 8.61 11.67 -19.00
C ARG A 297 9.31 11.32 -17.70
N VAL A 298 8.52 11.11 -16.65
CA VAL A 298 9.01 10.60 -15.37
C VAL A 298 8.60 9.13 -15.21
N LEU A 299 9.56 8.27 -14.88
CA LEU A 299 9.33 6.91 -14.47
C LEU A 299 9.63 6.78 -12.97
N ASN A 300 8.69 6.19 -12.23
CA ASN A 300 8.93 5.77 -10.86
C ASN A 300 9.07 4.25 -10.84
N VAL A 301 10.25 3.78 -10.50
CA VAL A 301 10.56 2.35 -10.31
C VAL A 301 10.52 2.03 -8.84
N SER A 302 9.94 0.90 -8.45
CA SER A 302 9.92 0.46 -7.05
C SER A 302 10.00 -1.06 -6.93
N THR A 303 10.69 -1.52 -5.90
CA THR A 303 10.73 -2.94 -5.53
C THR A 303 10.81 -3.08 -4.01
N HIS A 304 10.30 -4.18 -3.48
CA HIS A 304 10.41 -4.47 -2.05
C HIS A 304 11.83 -4.90 -1.69
N CYS A 305 12.24 -4.61 -0.46
CA CYS A 305 13.55 -5.02 0.07
C CYS A 305 13.48 -5.21 1.59
N SER A 306 14.46 -5.96 2.14
CA SER A 306 14.64 -6.06 3.60
C SER A 306 15.34 -4.80 4.12
N PRO A 307 14.73 -4.03 5.03
CA PRO A 307 15.34 -2.83 5.59
C PRO A 307 16.68 -3.13 6.28
N GLU A 308 16.75 -4.22 7.02
CA GLU A 308 17.89 -4.57 7.88
C GLU A 308 19.20 -4.69 7.08
N LYS A 309 19.15 -5.25 5.87
CA LYS A 309 20.33 -5.36 5.01
C LYS A 309 20.90 -4.01 4.61
N TRP A 310 20.03 -3.04 4.29
CA TRP A 310 20.42 -1.69 3.92
C TRP A 310 20.94 -0.87 5.10
N LEU A 311 20.29 -1.00 6.26
CA LEU A 311 20.63 -0.25 7.47
C LEU A 311 21.96 -0.74 8.08
N GLY A 312 22.28 -2.02 7.92
CA GLY A 312 23.51 -2.63 8.46
C GLY A 312 24.81 -2.26 7.73
N LEU A 313 24.73 -1.58 6.56
CA LEU A 313 25.92 -1.19 5.80
C LEU A 313 26.60 0.05 6.38
N ASP A 314 27.95 0.06 6.37
CA ASP A 314 28.73 1.30 6.50
C ASP A 314 28.48 2.23 5.30
N GLN A 315 28.95 3.48 5.37
CA GLN A 315 28.62 4.49 4.34
C GLN A 315 29.17 4.15 2.96
N ASP A 316 30.39 3.68 2.86
CA ASP A 316 31.04 3.38 1.56
C ASP A 316 30.39 2.17 0.89
N SER A 317 30.18 1.11 1.66
CA SER A 317 29.46 -0.10 1.22
C SER A 317 28.02 0.23 0.81
N TYR A 318 27.38 1.13 1.53
CA TYR A 318 26.01 1.59 1.22
C TYR A 318 25.94 2.30 -0.11
N GLU A 319 26.77 3.33 -0.34
CA GLU A 319 26.74 4.08 -1.59
C GLU A 319 27.07 3.18 -2.80
N LYS A 320 28.08 2.31 -2.65
CA LYS A 320 28.41 1.33 -3.67
C LYS A 320 27.25 0.41 -3.99
N LYS A 321 26.62 -0.21 -2.96
CA LYS A 321 25.52 -1.13 -3.16
C LYS A 321 24.29 -0.46 -3.75
N LYS A 322 23.99 0.77 -3.31
CA LYS A 322 22.89 1.59 -3.85
C LYS A 322 23.07 1.83 -5.35
N LEU A 323 24.28 2.20 -5.77
CA LEU A 323 24.62 2.42 -7.18
C LEU A 323 24.51 1.12 -7.99
N GLU A 324 25.06 0.02 -7.50
CA GLU A 324 24.99 -1.27 -8.17
C GLU A 324 23.54 -1.72 -8.44
N VAL A 325 22.67 -1.60 -7.43
CA VAL A 325 21.23 -1.96 -7.56
C VAL A 325 20.51 -0.98 -8.49
N GLN A 326 20.84 0.31 -8.42
CA GLN A 326 20.29 1.32 -9.32
C GLN A 326 20.62 1.00 -10.79
N GLU A 327 21.88 0.74 -11.09
CA GLU A 327 22.32 0.41 -12.45
C GLU A 327 21.65 -0.88 -12.95
N TYR A 328 21.62 -1.91 -12.12
CA TYR A 328 20.92 -3.15 -12.46
C TYR A 328 19.44 -2.93 -12.80
N LEU A 329 18.70 -2.21 -11.95
CA LEU A 329 17.29 -1.94 -12.21
C LEU A 329 17.09 -1.04 -13.43
N PHE A 330 17.98 -0.09 -13.67
CA PHE A 330 17.93 0.73 -14.89
C PHE A 330 18.10 -0.15 -16.15
N GLU A 331 19.08 -1.04 -16.15
CA GLU A 331 19.28 -2.02 -17.24
C GLU A 331 18.03 -2.89 -17.45
N GLN A 332 17.39 -3.34 -16.36
CA GLN A 332 16.16 -4.11 -16.45
C GLN A 332 14.98 -3.29 -17.05
N VAL A 333 14.89 -2.01 -16.73
CA VAL A 333 13.91 -1.09 -17.35
C VAL A 333 14.20 -0.92 -18.83
N GLN A 334 15.45 -0.61 -19.19
CA GLN A 334 15.87 -0.42 -20.59
C GLN A 334 15.59 -1.65 -21.46
N GLN A 335 15.90 -2.85 -20.96
CA GLN A 335 15.69 -4.10 -21.70
C GLN A 335 14.21 -4.43 -21.94
N ARG A 336 13.31 -3.97 -21.08
CA ARG A 336 11.90 -4.38 -21.07
C ARG A 336 10.91 -3.30 -21.47
N LEU A 337 11.32 -2.04 -21.40
CA LEU A 337 10.44 -0.92 -21.71
C LEU A 337 10.94 -0.20 -22.98
N PRO A 338 10.29 -0.42 -24.13
CA PRO A 338 10.73 0.19 -25.41
C PRO A 338 10.83 1.71 -25.32
N GLY A 339 11.96 2.25 -25.72
CA GLY A 339 12.25 3.68 -25.69
C GLY A 339 12.81 4.21 -24.37
N ALA A 340 13.02 3.35 -23.36
CA ALA A 340 13.66 3.75 -22.10
C ALA A 340 15.20 3.67 -22.19
N ASP A 341 15.80 4.31 -23.20
CA ASP A 341 17.21 4.21 -23.47
C ASP A 341 18.05 5.07 -22.52
N ARG A 342 19.24 4.55 -22.17
CA ARG A 342 20.18 5.26 -21.28
C ARG A 342 20.64 6.60 -21.87
N ALA A 343 20.75 6.68 -23.19
CA ALA A 343 21.13 7.90 -23.90
C ALA A 343 20.09 9.02 -23.74
N GLU A 344 18.83 8.67 -23.50
CA GLU A 344 17.72 9.59 -23.31
C GLU A 344 17.46 9.92 -21.83
N CYS A 345 18.24 9.33 -20.91
CA CYS A 345 18.13 9.57 -19.47
C CYS A 345 18.73 10.92 -19.10
N LEU A 346 17.89 11.83 -18.64
CA LEU A 346 18.27 13.17 -18.20
C LEU A 346 18.64 13.20 -16.72
N GLN A 347 17.97 12.37 -15.91
CA GLN A 347 18.23 12.25 -14.48
C GLN A 347 17.82 10.91 -13.96
N VAL A 348 18.56 10.37 -13.00
CA VAL A 348 18.19 9.20 -12.23
C VAL A 348 18.62 9.35 -10.78
N ASP A 349 17.68 9.09 -9.87
CA ASP A 349 17.91 9.12 -8.43
C ASP A 349 17.29 7.87 -7.77
N ALA A 350 17.98 7.32 -6.78
CA ALA A 350 17.47 6.18 -6.03
C ALA A 350 17.30 6.48 -4.54
N ALA A 351 16.30 5.84 -3.94
CA ALA A 351 16.03 5.87 -2.51
C ALA A 351 15.95 4.45 -1.94
N THR A 352 16.53 4.26 -0.76
CA THR A 352 16.62 2.99 -0.03
C THR A 352 15.94 3.14 1.32
N PRO A 353 15.84 2.09 2.15
CA PRO A 353 15.38 2.23 3.54
C PRO A 353 16.08 3.35 4.34
N LYS A 354 17.40 3.56 4.19
CA LYS A 354 18.09 4.71 4.83
C LYS A 354 17.53 6.06 4.37
N THR A 355 17.17 6.17 3.08
CA THR A 355 16.57 7.39 2.52
C THR A 355 15.16 7.62 3.09
N TRP A 356 14.34 6.57 3.17
CA TRP A 356 13.00 6.63 3.74
C TRP A 356 13.01 7.00 5.22
N GLU A 357 13.96 6.43 5.99
CA GLU A 357 14.13 6.81 7.39
C GLU A 357 14.54 8.28 7.54
N LYS A 358 15.54 8.72 6.79
CA LYS A 358 16.09 10.07 6.88
C LYS A 358 15.11 11.16 6.47
N TRP A 359 14.42 10.97 5.34
CA TRP A 359 13.63 12.03 4.71
C TRP A 359 12.14 11.97 5.01
N VAL A 360 11.60 10.78 5.26
CA VAL A 360 10.17 10.56 5.53
C VAL A 360 9.92 10.15 6.99
N TYR A 361 11.00 10.04 7.77
CA TYR A 361 10.99 9.69 9.20
C TYR A 361 10.30 8.36 9.53
N ARG A 362 10.28 7.43 8.59
CA ARG A 362 9.76 6.07 8.82
C ARG A 362 10.83 5.23 9.49
N LYS A 363 10.57 4.81 10.72
CA LYS A 363 11.53 4.03 11.53
C LYS A 363 12.00 2.78 10.78
N ASP A 364 13.31 2.58 10.74
CA ASP A 364 13.98 1.51 10.01
C ASP A 364 13.67 1.51 8.48
N GLY A 365 13.20 2.63 7.93
CA GLY A 365 12.84 2.73 6.50
C GLY A 365 11.69 1.82 6.08
N ARG A 366 10.87 1.34 7.00
CA ARG A 366 9.74 0.45 6.73
C ARG A 366 8.61 1.18 6.01
N VAL A 367 8.14 0.60 4.91
CA VAL A 367 7.09 1.17 4.06
C VAL A 367 5.99 0.14 3.78
N GLY A 368 4.82 0.62 3.37
CA GLY A 368 3.70 -0.22 2.96
C GLY A 368 2.90 -0.85 4.10
N GLY A 369 3.15 -0.45 5.35
CA GLY A 369 2.35 -0.89 6.50
C GLY A 369 2.66 -2.31 7.00
N ILE A 370 1.66 -2.94 7.60
CA ILE A 370 1.78 -4.27 8.21
C ILE A 370 1.34 -5.33 7.20
N PRO A 371 2.17 -6.38 6.93
CA PRO A 371 1.79 -7.45 6.02
C PRO A 371 0.50 -8.17 6.41
N GLN A 372 -0.39 -8.37 5.45
CA GLN A 372 -1.66 -9.09 5.62
C GLN A 372 -1.42 -10.60 5.53
N SER A 373 -0.85 -11.18 6.58
CA SER A 373 -0.41 -12.56 6.63
C SER A 373 -1.24 -13.41 7.58
N MET A 374 -1.44 -14.68 7.26
CA MET A 374 -2.03 -15.72 8.13
C MET A 374 -1.25 -15.98 9.42
N LYS A 375 -0.05 -15.41 9.57
CA LYS A 375 0.68 -15.41 10.85
C LYS A 375 -0.09 -14.66 11.95
N ARG A 376 -1.05 -13.80 11.57
CA ARG A 376 -1.87 -13.00 12.48
C ARG A 376 -3.35 -13.29 12.24
N ALA A 377 -4.09 -13.39 13.31
CA ALA A 377 -5.54 -13.45 13.18
C ALA A 377 -6.09 -12.10 12.71
N VAL A 378 -7.19 -12.12 11.99
CA VAL A 378 -7.83 -10.90 11.43
C VAL A 378 -8.21 -9.90 12.52
N TRP A 379 -8.52 -10.37 13.73
CA TRP A 379 -8.82 -9.53 14.90
C TRP A 379 -7.58 -8.99 15.65
N ASP A 380 -6.38 -9.47 15.31
CA ASP A 380 -5.12 -9.00 15.91
C ASP A 380 -4.52 -7.80 15.18
N TRP A 381 -5.24 -7.25 14.22
CA TRP A 381 -4.79 -6.06 13.50
C TRP A 381 -4.78 -4.85 14.40
N THR A 382 -3.82 -3.96 14.17
CA THR A 382 -3.71 -2.72 14.93
C THR A 382 -5.02 -1.93 14.88
N SER A 383 -5.63 -1.80 16.05
CA SER A 383 -6.86 -1.03 16.21
C SER A 383 -6.58 0.46 16.03
N PRO A 384 -7.48 1.21 15.39
CA PRO A 384 -7.43 2.68 15.41
C PRO A 384 -7.67 3.27 16.80
N VAL A 385 -8.23 2.49 17.74
CA VAL A 385 -8.50 2.90 19.12
C VAL A 385 -7.39 2.41 20.03
N THR A 386 -6.75 3.33 20.75
CA THR A 386 -5.78 3.00 21.79
C THR A 386 -6.45 2.89 23.18
N PRO A 387 -5.79 2.31 24.18
CA PRO A 387 -6.30 2.33 25.56
C PRO A 387 -6.28 3.74 26.19
N PHE A 388 -5.65 4.71 25.55
CA PHE A 388 -5.55 6.10 26.04
C PHE A 388 -6.69 6.92 25.44
N LYS A 389 -7.63 7.34 26.30
CA LYS A 389 -8.83 8.08 25.87
C LYS A 389 -8.44 9.32 25.08
N GLY A 390 -8.93 9.46 23.86
CA GLY A 390 -8.67 10.60 22.98
C GLY A 390 -7.45 10.44 22.07
N LEU A 391 -6.66 9.36 22.18
CA LEU A 391 -5.57 9.05 21.24
C LEU A 391 -6.01 7.97 20.26
N TYR A 392 -6.01 8.33 18.98
CA TYR A 392 -6.38 7.44 17.87
C TYR A 392 -5.23 7.29 16.88
N LEU A 393 -5.19 6.16 16.19
CA LEU A 393 -4.23 5.86 15.12
C LEU A 393 -4.94 5.79 13.77
N VAL A 394 -4.28 6.31 12.73
CA VAL A 394 -4.71 6.17 11.34
C VAL A 394 -3.51 5.84 10.44
N GLY A 395 -3.77 5.44 9.21
CA GLY A 395 -2.74 5.22 8.21
C GLY A 395 -2.48 3.75 7.92
N ASP A 396 -1.36 3.48 7.27
CA ASP A 396 -1.02 2.18 6.71
C ASP A 396 -0.67 1.09 7.75
N THR A 397 -0.34 1.48 8.97
CA THR A 397 -0.06 0.55 10.08
C THR A 397 -1.28 0.25 10.95
N THR A 398 -2.45 0.77 10.59
CA THR A 398 -3.74 0.47 11.24
C THR A 398 -4.71 -0.17 10.27
N TYR A 399 -5.76 -0.82 10.78
CA TYR A 399 -6.80 -1.38 9.91
C TYR A 399 -7.46 -0.30 9.04
N PRO A 400 -7.73 -0.56 7.75
CA PRO A 400 -7.55 -1.82 7.01
C PRO A 400 -6.15 -2.02 6.39
N GLY A 401 -5.22 -1.11 6.58
CA GLY A 401 -3.84 -1.24 6.14
C GLY A 401 -3.47 -0.31 4.99
N GLN A 402 -2.54 -0.75 4.17
CA GLN A 402 -1.89 0.04 3.14
C GLN A 402 -2.78 0.39 1.93
N GLY A 403 -2.24 1.28 1.09
CA GLY A 403 -2.85 1.75 -0.15
C GLY A 403 -3.87 2.86 0.07
N ILE A 404 -4.11 3.68 -0.97
CA ILE A 404 -5.03 4.82 -0.89
C ILE A 404 -6.41 4.43 -0.35
N PRO A 405 -7.07 3.37 -0.84
CA PRO A 405 -8.36 2.94 -0.29
C PRO A 405 -8.28 2.56 1.20
N GLY A 406 -7.22 1.86 1.60
CA GLY A 406 -7.01 1.42 2.98
C GLY A 406 -6.83 2.60 3.93
N VAL A 407 -5.90 3.50 3.65
CA VAL A 407 -5.62 4.66 4.53
C VAL A 407 -6.78 5.64 4.56
N THR A 408 -7.54 5.79 3.46
CA THR A 408 -8.76 6.61 3.43
C THR A 408 -9.83 6.01 4.34
N LEU A 409 -10.07 4.70 4.25
CA LEU A 409 -11.03 4.01 5.11
C LEU A 409 -10.60 4.06 6.58
N SER A 410 -9.29 3.99 6.88
CA SER A 410 -8.74 4.18 8.22
C SER A 410 -9.15 5.54 8.80
N GLY A 411 -9.00 6.62 8.03
CA GLY A 411 -9.43 7.97 8.42
C GLY A 411 -10.94 8.07 8.68
N ILE A 412 -11.76 7.50 7.78
CA ILE A 412 -13.22 7.46 7.92
C ILE A 412 -13.62 6.71 9.19
N ASN A 413 -13.01 5.58 9.47
CA ASN A 413 -13.28 4.78 10.67
C ASN A 413 -12.99 5.57 11.95
N VAL A 414 -11.86 6.28 12.00
CA VAL A 414 -11.50 7.12 13.16
C VAL A 414 -12.47 8.26 13.35
N TYR A 415 -12.90 8.93 12.29
CA TYR A 415 -13.94 9.95 12.37
C TYR A 415 -15.21 9.44 13.07
N TYR A 416 -15.74 8.29 12.65
CA TYR A 416 -16.93 7.72 13.29
C TYR A 416 -16.70 7.26 14.72
N ARG A 417 -15.48 6.82 15.07
CA ARG A 417 -15.11 6.51 16.46
C ARG A 417 -15.13 7.75 17.33
N ILE A 418 -14.49 8.82 16.90
CA ILE A 418 -14.47 10.09 17.61
C ILE A 418 -15.89 10.65 17.78
N ALA A 419 -16.66 10.70 16.69
CA ALA A 419 -18.05 11.16 16.73
C ALA A 419 -18.92 10.39 17.72
N LYS A 420 -18.58 9.13 18.02
CA LYS A 420 -19.28 8.33 19.04
C LYS A 420 -18.75 8.55 20.45
N ASP A 421 -17.42 8.63 20.60
CA ASP A 421 -16.76 8.65 21.93
C ASP A 421 -16.84 10.02 22.60
N PHE A 422 -17.14 11.09 21.83
CA PHE A 422 -17.23 12.49 22.27
C PHE A 422 -18.60 13.13 22.02
N LYS A 423 -19.63 12.32 21.77
CA LYS A 423 -21.04 12.72 21.89
C LYS A 423 -21.46 12.62 23.36
#